data_2a3c94d431cd48e073eb7fe177849e82
#
_entry.id   2a3c94d431cd48e073eb7fe177849e82
#
_cell.length_a   1.000
_cell.length_b   1.000
_cell.length_c   1.000
_cell.angle_alpha   90.00
_cell.angle_beta   90.00
_cell.angle_gamma   90.00
#
_symmetry.space_group_name_H-M   'P 1'
#
loop_
_entity.id
_entity.type
_entity.pdbx_description
1 polymer ?
#
loop_
_entity_poly.entity_id
_entity_poly.type
_entity_poly.pdbx_seq_one_letter_code
_entity_poly.pdbx_strand_id
1 'polypeptide(L)'
;MLLKLKSLLLIPVIIIAGCNGGSKPSVNDTTKSGKAAVASATKTILFFGDSLTAGYGLDDPADAFPNQVQHKIDSAKLPYTVVNGGLSGETSAGGKGRIDWLLKQPVDVFVLELGANDGLRGIPIKETTQNLQAIIDRVKAKYPKAKLVMLGMQVPPNMGADYVNGFKNIFPQLAAKNKMALVPFLLQGVGGVRTLNQADGIHPTAEGAKILANNVWDVLGGTL
;
A
#
# COMPACT_ATOMS: atom_id res chain seq x y z
N MET A 1 24.17 -26.17 50.97
CA MET A 1 24.74 -27.51 50.83
C MET A 1 24.63 -27.86 49.36
N LEU A 2 25.71 -27.64 48.64
CA LEU A 2 26.50 -28.51 47.77
C LEU A 2 25.66 -29.26 46.71
N LEU A 3 25.91 -29.22 45.42
CA LEU A 3 27.15 -29.60 44.73
C LEU A 3 27.21 -29.06 43.29
N LYS A 4 28.37 -28.54 42.90
CA LYS A 4 28.79 -28.26 41.51
C LYS A 4 29.15 -29.55 40.80
N LEU A 5 28.73 -29.74 39.52
CA LEU A 5 29.35 -30.72 38.64
C LEU A 5 29.75 -30.05 37.34
N LYS A 6 31.07 -29.87 37.16
CA LYS A 6 31.71 -29.46 35.90
C LYS A 6 31.93 -30.73 35.06
N SER A 7 31.46 -30.73 33.84
CA SER A 7 31.83 -31.74 32.86
C SER A 7 32.72 -31.09 31.80
N LEU A 8 33.92 -31.62 31.74
CA LEU A 8 35.02 -31.26 30.83
C LEU A 8 34.92 -32.20 29.63
N LEU A 9 34.71 -31.71 28.43
CA LEU A 9 34.76 -32.51 27.20
C LEU A 9 36.04 -32.21 26.42
N LEU A 10 36.89 -33.22 26.31
CA LEU A 10 38.11 -33.26 25.49
C LEU A 10 37.75 -33.32 24.00
N ILE A 11 38.44 -32.53 23.19
CA ILE A 11 38.41 -32.56 21.72
C ILE A 11 39.66 -33.38 21.26
N PRO A 12 39.52 -34.40 20.43
CA PRO A 12 40.70 -35.04 19.81
C PRO A 12 41.06 -34.26 18.52
N VAL A 13 42.32 -33.86 18.43
CA VAL A 13 42.99 -33.36 17.22
C VAL A 13 43.41 -34.55 16.38
N ILE A 14 42.93 -34.62 15.14
CA ILE A 14 43.43 -35.56 14.13
C ILE A 14 44.30 -34.78 13.14
N ILE A 15 45.61 -35.09 13.16
CA ILE A 15 46.59 -34.64 12.16
C ILE A 15 46.65 -35.70 11.09
N ILE A 16 46.36 -35.37 9.84
CA ILE A 16 46.65 -36.20 8.68
C ILE A 16 47.65 -35.45 7.80
N ALA A 17 48.88 -35.91 7.79
CA ALA A 17 49.89 -35.55 6.81
C ALA A 17 49.84 -36.54 5.64
N GLY A 18 49.85 -36.03 4.41
CA GLY A 18 49.91 -36.86 3.22
C GLY A 18 50.46 -36.06 2.05
N CYS A 19 51.62 -36.46 1.56
CA CYS A 19 52.47 -35.83 0.55
C CYS A 19 52.02 -36.06 -0.89
N ASN A 20 52.21 -35.03 -1.71
CA ASN A 20 52.95 -34.99 -2.98
C ASN A 20 52.38 -35.70 -4.22
N GLY A 21 52.25 -34.94 -5.29
CA GLY A 21 52.05 -35.43 -6.65
C GLY A 21 51.67 -34.29 -7.62
N GLY A 22 52.65 -33.67 -8.26
CA GLY A 22 52.44 -32.58 -9.19
C GLY A 22 51.84 -33.02 -10.52
N SER A 23 51.00 -32.19 -11.05
CA SER A 23 50.73 -32.02 -12.50
C SER A 23 50.05 -30.70 -12.72
N LYS A 24 50.66 -29.78 -13.43
CA LYS A 24 50.03 -28.55 -13.94
C LYS A 24 49.10 -28.91 -15.09
N PRO A 25 47.90 -28.39 -15.12
CA PRO A 25 47.20 -28.09 -16.36
C PRO A 25 47.04 -26.57 -16.54
N SER A 26 47.25 -26.24 -17.75
CA SER A 26 47.00 -25.05 -18.52
C SER A 26 45.87 -24.14 -18.05
N VAL A 27 46.17 -22.87 -17.86
CA VAL A 27 45.25 -21.76 -17.70
C VAL A 27 44.54 -21.55 -19.02
N ASN A 28 43.24 -21.82 -19.05
CA ASN A 28 42.32 -21.19 -20.01
C ASN A 28 41.47 -20.19 -19.21
N ASP A 29 41.92 -18.96 -19.28
CA ASP A 29 41.24 -17.77 -18.80
C ASP A 29 40.05 -17.48 -19.75
N THR A 30 38.85 -17.84 -19.30
CA THR A 30 37.59 -17.35 -19.88
C THR A 30 36.80 -16.71 -18.75
N THR A 31 37.24 -15.53 -18.37
CA THR A 31 36.46 -14.58 -17.56
C THR A 31 35.22 -14.13 -18.36
N LYS A 32 34.15 -14.94 -18.36
CA LYS A 32 32.81 -14.41 -18.58
C LYS A 32 32.41 -13.67 -17.33
N SER A 33 32.70 -12.38 -17.28
CA SER A 33 32.07 -11.43 -16.37
C SER A 33 30.55 -11.43 -16.64
N GLY A 34 29.87 -12.36 -16.02
CA GLY A 34 28.42 -12.31 -15.90
C GLY A 34 28.10 -11.11 -15.00
N LYS A 35 27.74 -9.98 -15.60
CA LYS A 35 27.12 -8.87 -14.89
C LYS A 35 25.87 -9.42 -14.20
N ALA A 36 26.00 -9.77 -12.93
CA ALA A 36 24.87 -10.13 -12.11
C ALA A 36 23.88 -8.97 -12.20
N ALA A 37 22.72 -9.20 -12.79
CA ALA A 37 21.64 -8.23 -12.77
C ALA A 37 21.34 -7.99 -11.27
N VAL A 38 21.65 -6.79 -10.80
CA VAL A 38 21.26 -6.34 -9.46
C VAL A 38 19.74 -6.42 -9.48
N ALA A 39 19.19 -7.40 -8.77
CA ALA A 39 17.75 -7.49 -8.58
C ALA A 39 17.31 -6.14 -8.00
N SER A 40 16.53 -5.39 -8.75
CA SER A 40 15.97 -4.12 -8.28
C SER A 40 15.20 -4.41 -7.01
N ALA A 41 15.56 -3.74 -5.92
CA ALA A 41 14.84 -3.90 -4.66
C ALA A 41 13.35 -3.61 -4.89
N THR A 42 12.48 -4.50 -4.43
CA THR A 42 11.03 -4.35 -4.54
C THR A 42 10.60 -3.09 -3.79
N LYS A 43 9.84 -2.24 -4.45
CA LYS A 43 9.29 -0.99 -3.90
C LYS A 43 7.96 -1.23 -3.23
N THR A 44 7.60 -0.37 -2.27
CA THR A 44 6.35 -0.51 -1.51
C THR A 44 5.32 0.52 -1.93
N ILE A 45 4.10 0.05 -2.22
CA ILE A 45 2.90 0.87 -2.38
C ILE A 45 2.05 0.69 -1.13
N LEU A 46 1.90 1.73 -0.33
CA LEU A 46 1.00 1.73 0.82
C LEU A 46 -0.35 2.31 0.43
N PHE A 47 -1.40 1.48 0.46
CA PHE A 47 -2.78 1.93 0.44
C PHE A 47 -3.22 2.25 1.86
N PHE A 48 -3.57 3.49 2.10
CA PHE A 48 -4.01 3.99 3.40
C PHE A 48 -5.43 4.49 3.29
N GLY A 49 -6.37 3.79 3.96
CA GLY A 49 -7.78 4.04 3.77
C GLY A 49 -8.67 3.42 4.84
N ASP A 50 -9.96 3.44 4.56
CA ASP A 50 -11.00 2.94 5.47
C ASP A 50 -11.48 1.51 5.09
N SER A 51 -12.78 1.26 5.22
CA SER A 51 -13.40 -0.04 4.92
C SER A 51 -13.31 -0.43 3.43
N LEU A 52 -13.28 0.55 2.52
CA LEU A 52 -13.14 0.27 1.10
C LEU A 52 -11.74 -0.30 0.79
N THR A 53 -10.70 0.30 1.37
CA THR A 53 -9.32 -0.19 1.28
C THR A 53 -9.16 -1.53 2.00
N ALA A 54 -9.75 -1.68 3.19
CA ALA A 54 -9.69 -2.93 3.96
C ALA A 54 -10.34 -4.11 3.26
N GLY A 55 -11.32 -3.88 2.37
CA GLY A 55 -12.13 -4.92 1.76
C GLY A 55 -13.20 -5.46 2.71
N TYR A 56 -13.86 -4.57 3.47
CA TYR A 56 -14.87 -4.95 4.45
C TYR A 56 -15.98 -5.80 3.83
N GLY A 57 -16.30 -6.91 4.50
CA GLY A 57 -17.39 -7.82 4.13
C GLY A 57 -17.09 -8.71 2.92
N LEU A 58 -15.88 -8.69 2.35
CA LEU A 58 -15.44 -9.66 1.36
C LEU A 58 -15.01 -10.96 2.04
N ASP A 59 -15.42 -12.10 1.47
CA ASP A 59 -15.09 -13.42 2.00
C ASP A 59 -13.59 -13.74 1.88
N ASP A 60 -12.96 -13.28 0.80
CA ASP A 60 -11.52 -13.44 0.57
C ASP A 60 -10.83 -12.06 0.60
N PRO A 61 -9.85 -11.86 1.48
CA PRO A 61 -9.03 -10.64 1.48
C PRO A 61 -8.36 -10.35 0.14
N ALA A 62 -8.09 -11.37 -0.69
CA ALA A 62 -7.54 -11.21 -2.02
C ALA A 62 -8.46 -10.42 -2.95
N ASP A 63 -9.76 -10.38 -2.68
CA ASP A 63 -10.74 -9.61 -3.45
C ASP A 63 -10.75 -8.12 -3.11
N ALA A 64 -10.10 -7.67 -2.04
CA ALA A 64 -9.96 -6.25 -1.73
C ALA A 64 -9.26 -5.53 -2.89
N PHE A 65 -9.75 -4.33 -3.27
CA PHE A 65 -9.23 -3.64 -4.45
C PHE A 65 -7.71 -3.38 -4.42
N PRO A 66 -7.03 -3.15 -3.29
CA PRO A 66 -5.57 -3.03 -3.28
C PRO A 66 -4.88 -4.33 -3.73
N ASN A 67 -5.41 -5.50 -3.32
CA ASN A 67 -4.88 -6.79 -3.72
C ASN A 67 -5.16 -7.09 -5.20
N GLN A 68 -6.31 -6.66 -5.72
CA GLN A 68 -6.60 -6.70 -7.16
C GLN A 68 -5.65 -5.79 -7.96
N VAL A 69 -5.20 -4.67 -7.39
CA VAL A 69 -4.13 -3.84 -7.98
C VAL A 69 -2.79 -4.58 -7.96
N GLN A 70 -2.47 -5.36 -6.90
CA GLN A 70 -1.27 -6.20 -6.89
C GLN A 70 -1.26 -7.19 -8.07
N HIS A 71 -2.39 -7.84 -8.38
CA HIS A 71 -2.47 -8.73 -9.55
C HIS A 71 -2.14 -8.02 -10.87
N LYS A 72 -2.51 -6.74 -11.01
CA LYS A 72 -2.17 -5.94 -12.19
C LYS A 72 -0.68 -5.60 -12.24
N ILE A 73 -0.09 -5.27 -11.10
CA ILE A 73 1.35 -5.02 -10.92
C ILE A 73 2.15 -6.25 -11.33
N ASP A 74 1.75 -7.44 -10.84
CA ASP A 74 2.40 -8.72 -11.13
C ASP A 74 2.30 -9.07 -12.62
N SER A 75 1.12 -8.87 -13.21
CA SER A 75 0.88 -9.08 -14.65
C SER A 75 1.75 -8.15 -15.51
N ALA A 76 1.97 -6.92 -15.05
CA ALA A 76 2.86 -5.95 -15.69
C ALA A 76 4.35 -6.18 -15.35
N LYS A 77 4.67 -7.16 -14.49
CA LYS A 77 6.03 -7.48 -14.01
C LYS A 77 6.77 -6.28 -13.40
N LEU A 78 6.03 -5.43 -12.71
CA LEU A 78 6.59 -4.26 -12.05
C LEU A 78 7.12 -4.64 -10.65
N PRO A 79 8.28 -4.10 -10.21
CA PRO A 79 8.92 -4.47 -8.94
C PRO A 79 8.28 -3.73 -7.75
N TYR A 80 6.98 -3.89 -7.54
CA TYR A 80 6.25 -3.26 -6.45
C TYR A 80 5.44 -4.29 -5.66
N THR A 81 5.37 -4.08 -4.34
CA THR A 81 4.50 -4.83 -3.42
C THR A 81 3.49 -3.89 -2.80
N VAL A 82 2.23 -4.29 -2.81
CA VAL A 82 1.12 -3.57 -2.18
C VAL A 82 1.04 -3.93 -0.70
N VAL A 83 0.91 -2.90 0.14
CA VAL A 83 0.56 -3.03 1.55
C VAL A 83 -0.83 -2.42 1.75
N ASN A 84 -1.77 -3.25 2.18
CA ASN A 84 -3.11 -2.81 2.52
C ASN A 84 -3.14 -2.28 3.96
N GLY A 85 -3.26 -0.97 4.11
CA GLY A 85 -3.37 -0.25 5.37
C GLY A 85 -4.78 0.25 5.66
N GLY A 86 -5.82 -0.40 5.13
CA GLY A 86 -7.22 -0.06 5.39
C GLY A 86 -7.65 -0.40 6.82
N LEU A 87 -8.53 0.43 7.40
CA LEU A 87 -9.16 0.18 8.70
C LEU A 87 -10.64 0.58 8.64
N SER A 88 -11.52 -0.43 8.76
CA SER A 88 -12.96 -0.21 8.63
C SER A 88 -13.50 0.81 9.63
N GLY A 89 -14.38 1.70 9.13
CA GLY A 89 -15.00 2.76 9.92
C GLY A 89 -14.11 3.97 10.20
N GLU A 90 -12.90 4.00 9.67
CA GLU A 90 -11.94 5.07 9.94
C GLU A 90 -12.35 6.40 9.31
N THR A 91 -12.24 7.48 10.09
CA THR A 91 -12.37 8.85 9.63
C THR A 91 -11.00 9.45 9.31
N SER A 92 -10.98 10.62 8.68
CA SER A 92 -9.75 11.38 8.46
C SER A 92 -9.00 11.70 9.76
N ALA A 93 -9.73 11.94 10.87
CA ALA A 93 -9.16 12.16 12.19
C ALA A 93 -8.50 10.90 12.75
N GLY A 94 -9.14 9.73 12.61
CA GLY A 94 -8.56 8.43 12.98
C GLY A 94 -7.28 8.16 12.21
N GLY A 95 -7.33 8.29 10.87
CA GLY A 95 -6.18 8.12 10.01
C GLY A 95 -5.01 9.03 10.38
N LYS A 96 -5.29 10.30 10.66
CA LYS A 96 -4.27 11.24 11.19
C LYS A 96 -3.63 10.74 12.48
N GLY A 97 -4.39 10.07 13.33
CA GLY A 97 -3.90 9.50 14.60
C GLY A 97 -2.94 8.34 14.42
N ARG A 98 -3.12 7.49 13.39
CA ARG A 98 -2.35 6.25 13.22
C ARG A 98 -1.31 6.24 12.10
N ILE A 99 -1.29 7.25 11.20
CA ILE A 99 -0.41 7.24 10.03
C ILE A 99 1.07 7.01 10.40
N ASP A 100 1.56 7.58 11.48
CA ASP A 100 2.95 7.45 11.91
C ASP A 100 3.36 6.01 12.21
N TRP A 101 2.41 5.16 12.61
CA TRP A 101 2.67 3.74 12.83
C TRP A 101 2.91 2.99 11.51
N LEU A 102 2.12 3.26 10.47
CA LEU A 102 2.28 2.65 9.16
C LEU A 102 3.52 3.15 8.43
N LEU A 103 3.89 4.40 8.66
CA LEU A 103 5.11 4.98 8.10
C LEU A 103 6.41 4.46 8.75
N LYS A 104 6.38 3.49 9.66
CA LYS A 104 7.59 2.82 10.16
C LYS A 104 8.25 1.95 9.09
N GLN A 105 7.51 1.49 8.09
CA GLN A 105 8.02 0.76 6.94
C GLN A 105 8.30 1.72 5.77
N PRO A 106 9.26 1.41 4.89
CA PRO A 106 9.52 2.21 3.69
C PRO A 106 8.27 2.33 2.81
N VAL A 107 8.06 3.53 2.24
CA VAL A 107 6.97 3.83 1.32
C VAL A 107 7.51 4.55 0.09
N ASP A 108 7.37 3.93 -1.08
CA ASP A 108 7.76 4.51 -2.36
C ASP A 108 6.57 5.17 -3.07
N VAL A 109 5.37 4.62 -2.85
CA VAL A 109 4.11 5.17 -3.35
C VAL A 109 3.10 5.15 -2.21
N PHE A 110 2.46 6.28 -1.96
CA PHE A 110 1.40 6.42 -0.96
C PHE A 110 0.07 6.72 -1.65
N VAL A 111 -0.89 5.84 -1.46
CA VAL A 111 -2.25 5.96 -2.00
C VAL A 111 -3.18 6.29 -0.84
N LEU A 112 -3.76 7.48 -0.85
CA LEU A 112 -4.66 7.98 0.19
C LEU A 112 -6.12 7.81 -0.23
N GLU A 113 -6.83 6.98 0.51
CA GLU A 113 -8.28 6.75 0.41
C GLU A 113 -8.87 6.97 1.79
N LEU A 114 -9.40 8.12 2.10
CA LEU A 114 -10.09 8.40 3.37
C LEU A 114 -11.05 9.57 3.19
N GLY A 115 -12.03 9.63 4.07
CA GLY A 115 -13.00 10.71 4.15
C GLY A 115 -14.43 10.25 3.90
N ALA A 116 -14.68 9.05 3.35
CA ALA A 116 -16.04 8.55 3.16
C ALA A 116 -16.83 8.56 4.47
N ASN A 117 -16.22 8.08 5.57
CA ASN A 117 -16.84 8.09 6.91
C ASN A 117 -17.06 9.50 7.45
N ASP A 118 -16.18 10.46 7.12
CA ASP A 118 -16.37 11.88 7.46
C ASP A 118 -17.60 12.41 6.74
N GLY A 119 -17.66 12.15 5.43
CA GLY A 119 -18.77 12.58 4.59
C GLY A 119 -20.11 12.02 5.08
N LEU A 120 -20.21 10.71 5.29
CA LEU A 120 -21.45 10.05 5.76
C LEU A 120 -21.89 10.54 7.15
N ARG A 121 -20.97 10.99 7.99
CA ARG A 121 -21.25 11.53 9.33
C ARG A 121 -21.49 13.04 9.35
N GLY A 122 -21.39 13.72 8.19
CA GLY A 122 -21.58 15.16 8.09
C GLY A 122 -20.48 15.97 8.79
N ILE A 123 -19.26 15.42 8.90
CA ILE A 123 -18.12 16.15 9.50
C ILE A 123 -17.81 17.39 8.67
N PRO A 124 -17.52 18.54 9.29
CA PRO A 124 -17.25 19.76 8.56
C PRO A 124 -16.15 19.61 7.51
N ILE A 125 -16.41 20.10 6.29
CA ILE A 125 -15.47 20.06 5.14
C ILE A 125 -14.06 20.53 5.52
N LYS A 126 -13.99 21.61 6.30
CA LYS A 126 -12.72 22.19 6.75
C LYS A 126 -11.92 21.19 7.61
N GLU A 127 -12.59 20.46 8.49
CA GLU A 127 -11.96 19.50 9.38
C GLU A 127 -11.42 18.31 8.61
N THR A 128 -12.22 17.70 7.75
CA THR A 128 -11.80 16.63 6.85
C THR A 128 -10.58 17.04 6.02
N THR A 129 -10.65 18.24 5.40
CA THR A 129 -9.56 18.78 4.59
C THR A 129 -8.26 18.95 5.39
N GLN A 130 -8.35 19.48 6.62
CA GLN A 130 -7.18 19.67 7.49
C GLN A 130 -6.56 18.35 7.92
N ASN A 131 -7.37 17.35 8.25
CA ASN A 131 -6.88 16.03 8.64
C ASN A 131 -6.19 15.32 7.49
N LEU A 132 -6.80 15.30 6.29
CA LEU A 132 -6.19 14.71 5.09
C LEU A 132 -4.88 15.42 4.73
N GLN A 133 -4.84 16.77 4.79
CA GLN A 133 -3.61 17.52 4.55
C GLN A 133 -2.52 17.15 5.57
N ALA A 134 -2.86 17.00 6.85
CA ALA A 134 -1.90 16.62 7.87
C ALA A 134 -1.31 15.21 7.64
N ILE A 135 -2.11 14.26 7.13
CA ILE A 135 -1.62 12.94 6.72
C ILE A 135 -0.61 13.09 5.58
N ILE A 136 -0.97 13.85 4.54
CA ILE A 136 -0.10 14.10 3.39
C ILE A 136 1.22 14.73 3.82
N ASP A 137 1.18 15.72 4.71
CA ASP A 137 2.37 16.42 5.21
C ASP A 137 3.31 15.48 5.95
N ARG A 138 2.78 14.54 6.77
CA ARG A 138 3.59 13.53 7.47
C ARG A 138 4.27 12.57 6.52
N VAL A 139 3.55 12.11 5.48
CA VAL A 139 4.14 11.26 4.45
C VAL A 139 5.26 11.98 3.71
N LYS A 140 5.03 13.23 3.28
CA LYS A 140 6.04 14.04 2.58
C LYS A 140 7.26 14.35 3.45
N ALA A 141 7.04 14.61 4.74
CA ALA A 141 8.13 14.85 5.68
C ALA A 141 9.02 13.62 5.85
N LYS A 142 8.41 12.44 5.93
CA LYS A 142 9.15 11.19 6.16
C LYS A 142 9.71 10.58 4.88
N TYR A 143 8.96 10.65 3.79
CA TYR A 143 9.31 10.09 2.48
C TYR A 143 9.18 11.13 1.37
N PRO A 144 10.08 12.11 1.30
CA PRO A 144 9.97 13.25 0.37
C PRO A 144 10.04 12.84 -1.12
N LYS A 145 10.50 11.62 -1.40
CA LYS A 145 10.55 11.06 -2.77
C LYS A 145 9.38 10.14 -3.09
N ALA A 146 8.49 9.86 -2.13
CA ALA A 146 7.33 9.02 -2.37
C ALA A 146 6.40 9.68 -3.39
N LYS A 147 5.93 8.88 -4.34
CA LYS A 147 4.86 9.29 -5.25
C LYS A 147 3.54 9.27 -4.48
N LEU A 148 2.68 10.25 -4.73
CA LEU A 148 1.44 10.41 -3.99
C LEU A 148 0.24 10.26 -4.95
N VAL A 149 -0.74 9.47 -4.54
CA VAL A 149 -2.01 9.26 -5.26
C VAL A 149 -3.15 9.53 -4.30
N MET A 150 -4.14 10.33 -4.76
CA MET A 150 -5.36 10.62 -4.03
C MET A 150 -6.52 9.86 -4.68
N LEU A 151 -7.29 9.13 -3.90
CA LEU A 151 -8.54 8.53 -4.35
C LEU A 151 -9.71 9.44 -3.92
N GLY A 152 -10.37 10.05 -4.91
CA GLY A 152 -11.49 10.97 -4.68
C GLY A 152 -12.74 10.21 -4.22
N MET A 153 -13.54 10.90 -3.37
CA MET A 153 -14.77 10.37 -2.81
C MET A 153 -15.93 11.36 -3.01
N GLN A 154 -17.13 10.84 -2.99
CA GLN A 154 -18.36 11.62 -3.04
C GLN A 154 -19.33 11.12 -1.96
N VAL A 155 -20.25 11.98 -1.55
CA VAL A 155 -21.31 11.64 -0.61
C VAL A 155 -22.67 11.58 -1.32
N PRO A 156 -23.68 10.91 -0.74
CA PRO A 156 -25.02 10.86 -1.31
C PRO A 156 -25.61 12.26 -1.54
N PRO A 157 -26.40 12.44 -2.63
CA PRO A 157 -26.90 13.76 -3.02
C PRO A 157 -27.91 14.37 -2.02
N ASN A 158 -28.49 13.58 -1.15
CA ASN A 158 -29.46 14.00 -0.15
C ASN A 158 -28.86 14.72 1.07
N MET A 159 -27.54 14.92 1.12
CA MET A 159 -26.85 15.63 2.21
C MET A 159 -26.83 17.16 2.06
N GLY A 160 -27.53 17.70 1.07
CA GLY A 160 -27.56 19.13 0.75
C GLY A 160 -26.49 19.56 -0.25
N ALA A 161 -26.85 20.37 -1.21
CA ALA A 161 -26.03 20.72 -2.36
C ALA A 161 -24.67 21.35 -1.96
N ASP A 162 -24.68 22.25 -0.98
CA ASP A 162 -23.43 22.91 -0.53
C ASP A 162 -22.44 21.92 0.07
N TYR A 163 -22.93 21.00 0.91
CA TYR A 163 -22.08 19.98 1.52
C TYR A 163 -21.56 18.99 0.48
N VAL A 164 -22.42 18.50 -0.41
CA VAL A 164 -22.06 17.58 -1.49
C VAL A 164 -20.96 18.17 -2.38
N ASN A 165 -21.16 19.42 -2.83
CA ASN A 165 -20.19 20.11 -3.67
C ASN A 165 -18.89 20.42 -2.93
N GLY A 166 -18.99 20.88 -1.69
CA GLY A 166 -17.83 21.15 -0.84
C GLY A 166 -17.01 19.89 -0.59
N PHE A 167 -17.68 18.78 -0.25
CA PHE A 167 -17.01 17.49 0.01
C PHE A 167 -16.31 16.95 -1.24
N LYS A 168 -16.99 16.91 -2.37
CA LYS A 168 -16.41 16.47 -3.65
C LYS A 168 -15.15 17.27 -4.01
N ASN A 169 -15.11 18.56 -3.69
CA ASN A 169 -14.00 19.44 -4.03
C ASN A 169 -12.76 19.30 -3.12
N ILE A 170 -12.86 18.62 -1.97
CA ILE A 170 -11.70 18.36 -1.07
C ILE A 170 -10.57 17.71 -1.84
N PHE A 171 -10.88 16.62 -2.53
CA PHE A 171 -9.88 15.71 -3.13
C PHE A 171 -9.11 16.37 -4.29
N PRO A 172 -9.73 16.98 -5.30
CA PRO A 172 -8.99 17.64 -6.37
C PRO A 172 -8.19 18.85 -5.86
N GLN A 173 -8.69 19.59 -4.87
CA GLN A 173 -7.94 20.70 -4.29
C GLN A 173 -6.68 20.20 -3.56
N LEU A 174 -6.79 19.17 -2.74
CA LEU A 174 -5.64 18.56 -2.05
C LEU A 174 -4.66 17.94 -3.03
N ALA A 175 -5.15 17.23 -4.05
CA ALA A 175 -4.31 16.63 -5.08
C ALA A 175 -3.51 17.70 -5.84
N ALA A 176 -4.15 18.75 -6.30
CA ALA A 176 -3.50 19.85 -6.99
C ALA A 176 -2.46 20.56 -6.11
N LYS A 177 -2.83 20.91 -4.87
CA LYS A 177 -1.94 21.58 -3.90
C LYS A 177 -0.69 20.76 -3.61
N ASN A 178 -0.82 19.43 -3.54
CA ASN A 178 0.26 18.53 -3.14
C ASN A 178 0.94 17.82 -4.31
N LYS A 179 0.56 18.12 -5.56
CA LYS A 179 1.07 17.49 -6.79
C LYS A 179 0.88 15.97 -6.78
N MET A 180 -0.30 15.52 -6.32
CA MET A 180 -0.68 14.12 -6.29
C MET A 180 -1.37 13.74 -7.59
N ALA A 181 -1.16 12.51 -8.06
CA ALA A 181 -2.05 11.92 -9.05
C ALA A 181 -3.45 11.74 -8.42
N LEU A 182 -4.51 11.91 -9.22
CA LEU A 182 -5.89 11.89 -8.72
C LEU A 182 -6.71 10.85 -9.48
N VAL A 183 -7.30 9.92 -8.73
CA VAL A 183 -8.48 9.17 -9.19
C VAL A 183 -9.70 10.01 -8.83
N PRO A 184 -10.44 10.58 -9.79
CA PRO A 184 -11.47 11.60 -9.48
C PRO A 184 -12.60 11.08 -8.59
N PHE A 185 -12.98 9.81 -8.76
CA PHE A 185 -13.97 9.12 -7.93
C PHE A 185 -13.68 7.63 -7.90
N LEU A 186 -13.28 7.11 -6.72
CA LEU A 186 -12.94 5.70 -6.53
C LEU A 186 -14.09 4.76 -6.93
N LEU A 187 -15.32 5.09 -6.51
CA LEU A 187 -16.52 4.28 -6.74
C LEU A 187 -17.17 4.53 -8.12
N GLN A 188 -16.44 5.09 -9.09
CA GLN A 188 -16.98 5.30 -10.43
C GLN A 188 -17.43 3.97 -11.04
N GLY A 189 -18.69 3.91 -11.49
CA GLY A 189 -19.32 2.70 -12.05
C GLY A 189 -19.79 1.68 -11.02
N VAL A 190 -19.55 1.91 -9.71
CA VAL A 190 -19.94 1.01 -8.61
C VAL A 190 -20.91 1.68 -7.66
N GLY A 191 -20.66 2.92 -7.29
CA GLY A 191 -21.48 3.65 -6.33
C GLY A 191 -22.95 3.71 -6.76
N GLY A 192 -23.85 3.21 -5.89
CA GLY A 192 -25.29 3.14 -6.15
C GLY A 192 -25.77 2.02 -7.08
N VAL A 193 -24.86 1.18 -7.62
CA VAL A 193 -25.21 0.02 -8.45
C VAL A 193 -25.43 -1.19 -7.53
N ARG A 194 -26.68 -1.59 -7.32
CA ARG A 194 -27.07 -2.61 -6.33
C ARG A 194 -26.31 -3.94 -6.47
N THR A 195 -26.07 -4.41 -7.69
CA THR A 195 -25.41 -5.71 -7.96
C THR A 195 -23.90 -5.66 -7.72
N LEU A 196 -23.30 -4.48 -7.62
CA LEU A 196 -21.89 -4.26 -7.40
C LEU A 196 -21.59 -3.84 -5.95
N ASN A 197 -22.63 -3.70 -5.11
CA ASN A 197 -22.51 -3.41 -3.69
C ASN A 197 -23.15 -4.52 -2.87
N GLN A 198 -22.64 -4.70 -1.66
CA GLN A 198 -23.17 -5.62 -0.64
C GLN A 198 -24.57 -5.19 -0.22
N ALA A 199 -25.21 -5.97 0.64
CA ALA A 199 -26.58 -5.71 1.10
C ALA A 199 -26.76 -4.33 1.77
N ASP A 200 -25.69 -3.77 2.33
CA ASP A 200 -25.68 -2.45 2.95
C ASP A 200 -25.73 -1.28 1.96
N GLY A 201 -25.49 -1.55 0.66
CA GLY A 201 -25.51 -0.57 -0.42
C GLY A 201 -24.32 0.40 -0.42
N ILE A 202 -23.31 0.15 0.42
CA ILE A 202 -22.16 1.04 0.64
C ILE A 202 -20.86 0.35 0.19
N HIS A 203 -20.64 -0.89 0.65
CA HIS A 203 -19.40 -1.61 0.41
C HIS A 203 -19.49 -2.44 -0.88
N PRO A 204 -18.48 -2.40 -1.74
CA PRO A 204 -18.45 -3.17 -2.98
C PRO A 204 -18.48 -4.68 -2.73
N THR A 205 -19.10 -5.43 -3.64
CA THR A 205 -18.88 -6.88 -3.79
C THR A 205 -17.49 -7.14 -4.37
N ALA A 206 -17.06 -8.41 -4.47
CA ALA A 206 -15.82 -8.78 -5.14
C ALA A 206 -15.76 -8.23 -6.59
N GLU A 207 -16.89 -8.29 -7.35
CA GLU A 207 -16.96 -7.69 -8.68
C GLU A 207 -16.84 -6.16 -8.64
N GLY A 208 -17.50 -5.50 -7.67
CA GLY A 208 -17.35 -4.06 -7.47
C GLY A 208 -15.89 -3.69 -7.16
N ALA A 209 -15.22 -4.44 -6.31
CA ALA A 209 -13.83 -4.21 -5.93
C ALA A 209 -12.85 -4.35 -7.12
N LYS A 210 -13.11 -5.26 -8.06
CA LYS A 210 -12.35 -5.35 -9.33
C LYS A 210 -12.48 -4.07 -10.16
N ILE A 211 -13.68 -3.46 -10.18
CA ILE A 211 -13.89 -2.19 -10.89
C ILE A 211 -13.13 -1.06 -10.18
N LEU A 212 -13.17 -1.01 -8.84
CA LEU A 212 -12.36 -0.06 -8.08
C LEU A 212 -10.86 -0.20 -8.42
N ALA A 213 -10.37 -1.44 -8.49
CA ALA A 213 -8.98 -1.69 -8.86
C ALA A 213 -8.65 -1.20 -10.28
N ASN A 214 -9.60 -1.28 -11.23
CA ASN A 214 -9.43 -0.72 -12.57
C ASN A 214 -9.35 0.81 -12.52
N ASN A 215 -10.29 1.46 -11.80
CA ASN A 215 -10.31 2.91 -11.64
C ASN A 215 -8.99 3.44 -11.04
N VAL A 216 -8.43 2.70 -10.09
CA VAL A 216 -7.14 3.04 -9.48
C VAL A 216 -6.00 2.80 -10.46
N TRP A 217 -6.00 1.67 -11.18
CA TRP A 217 -4.94 1.30 -12.09
C TRP A 217 -4.77 2.26 -13.27
N ASP A 218 -5.85 2.80 -13.77
CA ASP A 218 -5.84 3.78 -14.87
C ASP A 218 -5.01 5.03 -14.57
N VAL A 219 -4.84 5.34 -13.27
CA VAL A 219 -4.02 6.46 -12.80
C VAL A 219 -2.69 5.98 -12.22
N LEU A 220 -2.73 4.97 -11.36
CA LEU A 220 -1.55 4.47 -10.65
C LEU A 220 -0.55 3.85 -11.62
N GLY A 221 -0.99 3.09 -12.61
CA GLY A 221 -0.12 2.43 -13.59
C GLY A 221 0.81 3.40 -14.31
N GLY A 222 0.30 4.57 -14.69
CA GLY A 222 1.11 5.65 -15.29
C GLY A 222 2.01 6.39 -14.29
N THR A 223 1.82 6.14 -12.99
CA THR A 223 2.62 6.75 -11.92
C THR A 223 3.82 5.87 -11.54
N LEU A 224 3.74 4.54 -11.71
CA LEU A 224 4.80 3.59 -11.34
C LEU A 224 5.98 3.62 -12.30
#